data_ffa38e36b4db386939b77c39e9836fc9
#
_entry.id   ffa38e36b4db386939b77c39e9836fc9
#
_cell.length_a   1.000
_cell.length_b   1.000
_cell.length_c   1.000
_cell.angle_alpha   90.00
_cell.angle_beta   90.00
_cell.angle_gamma   90.00
#
_symmetry.space_group_name_H-M   'P 1'
#
loop_
_entity.id
_entity.type
_entity.pdbx_description
1 polymer ?
#
loop_
_entity_poly.entity_id
_entity_poly.type
_entity_poly.pdbx_seq_one_letter_code
_entity_poly.pdbx_strand_id
1 'polypeptide(L)'
;MSTLSPSRIVATFIFWNVFASQATPVLPNGKTFEAREMDWRNGAIVYQILVDRFVPSDHLEAKKHLYPSPKVLKEWHEHPQRGTELEAQKLNSQELEFWGGDIQSAGTRLDHVKQLGATAIYLNPIHLAWTNHKYDALDYKAISPEFGSRKDFKEFAKHAHQLGLKVVLDGVFNHMGRNSPQFKDAMVNPNSPWRNWFAIGAQYKGGARVWTGFQNLPELNLENPAVRQYLYEAPDSVVRGYLRDGADGWRLDTAYELGLPYMRALTKAARQEKKDALVVGEIVNYPDQWLTAMDGVMNFTLREMILGLAKGEISAVTTARMIERMIQDAGIEPMLKSWNIIDNHDIPRIATQFPDAKQRRWVQSLQFTLPGSPNVYYGTEIGMTGGGDPENRNPMRWDWVGTDHPEMIWLKKLIDLHQQNRALRVGNYRRIESERLFAFERYTDKTLETRLVLANPSKTDVSETIMVANAGLMDDTPFVDLLGADIQKHITTMGPGLMRITVPAQTVMVLKPVERDLGGYSRYKRYP
;
A
#
# COMPACT_ATOMS: atom_id res chain seq x y z
N MET A 1 40.39 -20.63 72.98
CA MET A 1 41.27 -19.85 72.12
C MET A 1 41.55 -20.66 70.88
N SER A 2 40.81 -20.42 69.79
CA SER A 2 41.10 -20.98 68.49
C SER A 2 40.55 -19.98 67.45
N THR A 3 41.45 -19.41 66.71
CA THR A 3 41.27 -18.40 65.69
C THR A 3 40.82 -19.06 64.40
N LEU A 4 39.63 -18.67 63.84
CA LEU A 4 39.14 -19.05 62.53
C LEU A 4 39.60 -18.00 61.49
N SER A 5 40.30 -18.48 60.48
CA SER A 5 40.72 -17.73 59.28
C SER A 5 39.60 -17.55 58.29
N PRO A 6 39.43 -16.39 57.61
CA PRO A 6 38.41 -16.22 56.61
C PRO A 6 38.88 -16.71 55.22
N SER A 7 38.12 -17.63 54.65
CA SER A 7 38.26 -18.12 53.24
C SER A 7 37.93 -17.02 52.27
N ARG A 8 38.81 -16.67 51.35
CA ARG A 8 38.57 -15.79 50.18
C ARG A 8 37.89 -16.59 49.12
N ILE A 9 36.65 -16.19 48.79
CA ILE A 9 35.94 -16.64 47.59
C ILE A 9 36.45 -15.80 46.44
N VAL A 10 37.16 -16.41 45.49
CA VAL A 10 37.52 -15.81 44.20
C VAL A 10 36.39 -16.10 43.22
N ALA A 11 35.60 -15.10 42.91
CA ALA A 11 34.58 -15.19 41.84
C ALA A 11 35.26 -14.98 40.49
N THR A 12 35.40 -16.05 39.73
CA THR A 12 35.86 -15.99 38.32
C THR A 12 34.70 -15.54 37.43
N PHE A 13 34.73 -14.30 37.01
CA PHE A 13 33.83 -13.82 35.96
C PHE A 13 34.28 -14.36 34.58
N ILE A 14 33.56 -15.32 34.06
CA ILE A 14 33.70 -15.77 32.65
C ILE A 14 32.95 -14.76 31.78
N PHE A 15 33.70 -13.86 31.14
CA PHE A 15 33.15 -13.04 30.05
C PHE A 15 32.92 -13.93 28.82
N TRP A 16 31.67 -14.27 28.56
CA TRP A 16 31.26 -14.78 27.24
C TRP A 16 31.28 -13.62 26.25
N ASN A 17 32.35 -13.51 25.48
CA ASN A 17 32.34 -12.71 24.26
C ASN A 17 31.43 -13.39 23.24
N VAL A 18 30.18 -12.95 23.18
CA VAL A 18 29.31 -13.25 22.03
C VAL A 18 29.84 -12.43 20.85
N PHE A 19 30.77 -12.99 20.11
CA PHE A 19 31.06 -12.51 18.78
C PHE A 19 29.81 -12.77 17.96
N ALA A 20 28.97 -11.75 17.79
CA ALA A 20 28.00 -11.74 16.72
C ALA A 20 28.79 -11.91 15.41
N SER A 21 28.74 -13.08 14.81
CA SER A 21 29.25 -13.34 13.47
C SER A 21 28.56 -12.35 12.54
N GLN A 22 29.24 -11.26 12.21
CA GLN A 22 28.81 -10.40 11.11
C GLN A 22 28.96 -11.26 9.85
N ALA A 23 27.82 -11.66 9.30
CA ALA A 23 27.80 -12.34 8.01
C ALA A 23 28.57 -11.48 7.01
N THR A 24 29.58 -12.05 6.38
CA THR A 24 30.32 -11.41 5.29
C THR A 24 29.29 -10.89 4.28
N PRO A 25 29.32 -9.61 3.88
CA PRO A 25 28.37 -9.10 2.91
C PRO A 25 28.52 -9.88 1.61
N VAL A 26 27.58 -10.77 1.34
CA VAL A 26 27.51 -11.49 0.08
C VAL A 26 27.10 -10.45 -0.98
N LEU A 27 27.90 -10.33 -2.05
CA LEU A 27 27.55 -9.49 -3.18
C LEU A 27 26.17 -9.92 -3.70
N PRO A 28 25.28 -8.97 -4.01
CA PRO A 28 23.94 -9.29 -4.47
C PRO A 28 23.99 -10.21 -5.70
N ASN A 29 23.29 -11.34 -5.63
CA ASN A 29 23.24 -12.29 -6.73
C ASN A 29 22.29 -11.78 -7.82
N GLY A 30 22.77 -11.62 -9.07
CA GLY A 30 21.99 -11.18 -10.22
C GLY A 30 20.69 -11.96 -10.41
N LYS A 31 20.70 -13.28 -10.18
CA LYS A 31 19.50 -14.14 -10.26
C LYS A 31 18.39 -13.72 -9.27
N THR A 32 18.74 -13.17 -8.11
CA THR A 32 17.76 -12.67 -7.15
C THR A 32 17.01 -11.47 -7.72
N PHE A 33 17.72 -10.53 -8.34
CA PHE A 33 17.09 -9.33 -8.92
C PHE A 33 16.29 -9.64 -10.17
N GLU A 34 16.74 -10.58 -11.01
CA GLU A 34 15.97 -11.10 -12.15
C GLU A 34 14.66 -11.74 -11.69
N ALA A 35 14.70 -12.58 -10.65
CA ALA A 35 13.51 -13.19 -10.09
C ALA A 35 12.52 -12.14 -9.52
N ARG A 36 13.04 -11.07 -8.87
CA ARG A 36 12.21 -9.98 -8.38
C ARG A 36 11.54 -9.20 -9.51
N GLU A 37 12.24 -8.97 -10.63
CA GLU A 37 11.68 -8.27 -11.79
C GLU A 37 10.60 -9.07 -12.49
N MET A 38 10.72 -10.39 -12.52
CA MET A 38 9.71 -11.28 -13.09
C MET A 38 8.45 -11.41 -12.23
N ASP A 39 8.51 -11.06 -10.95
CA ASP A 39 7.38 -11.07 -10.04
C ASP A 39 6.67 -9.70 -10.07
N TRP A 40 5.52 -9.64 -10.76
CA TRP A 40 4.72 -8.43 -10.93
C TRP A 40 4.33 -7.73 -9.62
N ARG A 41 4.35 -8.46 -8.50
CA ARG A 41 3.97 -7.97 -7.18
C ARG A 41 5.01 -7.03 -6.56
N ASN A 42 6.26 -7.06 -7.05
CA ASN A 42 7.34 -6.23 -6.55
C ASN A 42 7.34 -4.85 -7.21
N GLY A 43 7.24 -3.80 -6.41
CA GLY A 43 7.30 -2.42 -6.89
C GLY A 43 6.21 -2.07 -7.90
N ALA A 44 5.04 -2.69 -7.79
CA ALA A 44 3.89 -2.38 -8.63
C ALA A 44 3.40 -0.95 -8.36
N ILE A 45 2.95 -0.26 -9.39
CA ILE A 45 2.20 0.99 -9.24
C ILE A 45 0.73 0.63 -9.14
N VAL A 46 0.17 0.77 -7.94
CA VAL A 46 -1.22 0.41 -7.65
C VAL A 46 -2.11 1.64 -7.76
N TYR A 47 -3.18 1.55 -8.54
CA TYR A 47 -4.19 2.61 -8.64
C TYR A 47 -5.47 2.16 -7.95
N GLN A 48 -5.86 2.84 -6.86
CA GLN A 48 -7.00 2.48 -6.04
C GLN A 48 -8.27 3.19 -6.50
N ILE A 49 -9.34 2.44 -6.69
CA ILE A 49 -10.63 2.91 -7.21
C ILE A 49 -11.76 2.60 -6.22
N LEU A 50 -12.52 3.62 -5.82
CA LEU A 50 -13.84 3.49 -5.21
C LEU A 50 -14.89 3.55 -6.33
N VAL A 51 -15.50 2.41 -6.68
CA VAL A 51 -16.29 2.23 -7.90
C VAL A 51 -17.44 3.22 -8.02
N ASP A 52 -18.21 3.44 -6.93
CA ASP A 52 -19.32 4.39 -6.89
C ASP A 52 -18.94 5.84 -7.25
N ARG A 53 -17.65 6.19 -7.09
CA ARG A 53 -17.14 7.57 -7.17
C ARG A 53 -16.12 7.78 -8.29
N PHE A 54 -15.85 6.77 -9.11
CA PHE A 54 -14.78 6.86 -10.11
C PHE A 54 -15.27 7.39 -11.46
N VAL A 55 -16.28 6.74 -12.06
CA VAL A 55 -16.87 7.17 -13.34
C VAL A 55 -18.40 7.05 -13.26
N PRO A 56 -19.16 8.10 -13.57
CA PRO A 56 -20.62 8.01 -13.59
C PRO A 56 -21.10 6.99 -14.62
N SER A 57 -22.14 6.25 -14.31
CA SER A 57 -22.72 5.28 -15.24
C SER A 57 -23.46 5.96 -16.37
N ASP A 58 -23.18 5.57 -17.61
CA ASP A 58 -23.92 6.00 -18.79
C ASP A 58 -25.37 5.49 -18.82
N HIS A 59 -25.68 4.47 -17.97
CA HIS A 59 -27.00 3.83 -17.87
C HIS A 59 -27.70 4.12 -16.54
N LEU A 60 -27.38 5.24 -15.87
CA LEU A 60 -27.87 5.56 -14.54
C LEU A 60 -29.41 5.63 -14.47
N GLU A 61 -30.06 6.18 -15.49
CA GLU A 61 -31.53 6.25 -15.57
C GLU A 61 -32.18 4.86 -15.48
N ALA A 62 -31.65 3.88 -16.19
CA ALA A 62 -32.16 2.51 -16.18
C ALA A 62 -31.93 1.82 -14.81
N LYS A 63 -30.97 2.31 -14.02
CA LYS A 63 -30.58 1.77 -12.71
C LYS A 63 -31.24 2.47 -11.52
N LYS A 64 -32.01 3.54 -11.70
CA LYS A 64 -32.62 4.28 -10.60
C LYS A 64 -33.43 3.40 -9.63
N HIS A 65 -34.05 2.35 -10.12
CA HIS A 65 -34.80 1.39 -9.31
C HIS A 65 -33.93 0.60 -8.31
N LEU A 66 -32.60 0.60 -8.47
CA LEU A 66 -31.64 -0.04 -7.54
C LEU A 66 -31.33 0.81 -6.31
N TYR A 67 -31.82 2.04 -6.30
CA TYR A 67 -31.65 2.99 -5.19
C TYR A 67 -32.98 3.31 -4.49
N PRO A 68 -33.71 2.28 -3.99
CA PRO A 68 -34.96 2.52 -3.27
C PRO A 68 -34.68 3.22 -1.93
N SER A 69 -35.62 4.05 -1.46
CA SER A 69 -35.53 4.65 -0.13
C SER A 69 -35.19 3.60 0.94
N PRO A 70 -34.28 3.89 1.88
CA PRO A 70 -33.64 5.18 2.19
C PRO A 70 -32.35 5.49 1.40
N LYS A 71 -32.01 4.73 0.36
CA LYS A 71 -30.89 5.06 -0.54
C LYS A 71 -31.17 6.36 -1.30
N VAL A 72 -30.18 7.21 -1.45
CA VAL A 72 -30.26 8.48 -2.16
C VAL A 72 -29.23 8.49 -3.29
N LEU A 73 -29.68 8.76 -4.51
CA LEU A 73 -28.80 8.98 -5.64
C LEU A 73 -28.49 10.47 -5.73
N LYS A 74 -27.19 10.81 -5.67
CA LYS A 74 -26.66 12.18 -5.70
C LYS A 74 -26.20 12.54 -7.12
N GLU A 75 -26.17 13.85 -7.38
CA GLU A 75 -25.55 14.35 -8.60
C GLU A 75 -24.01 14.27 -8.52
N TRP A 76 -23.35 14.01 -9.66
CA TRP A 76 -21.90 13.75 -9.70
C TRP A 76 -21.04 14.89 -9.14
N HIS A 77 -21.51 16.12 -9.18
CA HIS A 77 -20.80 17.29 -8.66
C HIS A 77 -21.02 17.56 -7.17
N GLU A 78 -21.97 16.86 -6.54
CA GLU A 78 -22.22 17.01 -5.11
C GLU A 78 -21.10 16.39 -4.29
N HIS A 79 -20.74 17.06 -3.18
CA HIS A 79 -19.73 16.55 -2.27
C HIS A 79 -20.37 15.74 -1.14
N PRO A 80 -19.77 14.59 -0.77
CA PRO A 80 -20.24 13.83 0.39
C PRO A 80 -20.03 14.62 1.67
N GLN A 81 -21.03 14.56 2.55
CA GLN A 81 -21.02 15.22 3.85
C GLN A 81 -21.40 14.25 4.94
N ARG A 82 -20.98 14.53 6.17
CA ARG A 82 -21.40 13.74 7.32
C ARG A 82 -22.90 13.80 7.46
N GLY A 83 -23.52 12.64 7.55
CA GLY A 83 -24.94 12.48 7.76
C GLY A 83 -25.31 12.29 9.23
N THR A 84 -26.53 11.85 9.44
CA THR A 84 -27.09 11.53 10.76
C THR A 84 -27.29 10.03 10.91
N GLU A 85 -27.31 9.54 12.14
CA GLU A 85 -27.58 8.13 12.42
C GLU A 85 -29.01 7.76 12.01
N LEU A 86 -29.14 6.67 11.27
CA LEU A 86 -30.38 6.01 10.88
C LEU A 86 -30.59 4.80 11.81
N GLU A 87 -31.28 5.01 12.93
CA GLU A 87 -31.48 4.01 13.96
C GLU A 87 -32.00 2.66 13.45
N ALA A 88 -32.97 2.68 12.52
CA ALA A 88 -33.54 1.46 11.96
C ALA A 88 -32.55 0.65 11.14
N GLN A 89 -31.57 1.29 10.51
CA GLN A 89 -30.53 0.68 9.68
C GLN A 89 -29.23 0.42 10.45
N LYS A 90 -29.05 1.05 11.62
CA LYS A 90 -27.82 1.00 12.42
C LYS A 90 -26.57 1.46 11.68
N LEU A 91 -26.71 2.52 10.87
CA LEU A 91 -25.66 3.16 10.08
C LEU A 91 -25.95 4.66 9.93
N ASN A 92 -25.00 5.42 9.37
CA ASN A 92 -25.21 6.84 9.10
C ASN A 92 -25.79 7.07 7.70
N SER A 93 -26.55 8.15 7.52
CA SER A 93 -27.24 8.43 6.25
C SER A 93 -26.30 8.59 5.06
N GLN A 94 -25.07 9.13 5.24
CA GLN A 94 -24.08 9.25 4.17
C GLN A 94 -23.62 7.90 3.61
N GLU A 95 -23.77 6.80 4.35
CA GLU A 95 -23.45 5.46 3.86
C GLU A 95 -24.47 4.96 2.82
N LEU A 96 -25.62 5.62 2.73
CA LEU A 96 -26.68 5.35 1.73
C LEU A 96 -26.79 6.42 0.64
N GLU A 97 -25.82 7.33 0.53
CA GLU A 97 -25.71 8.29 -0.56
C GLU A 97 -24.80 7.74 -1.67
N PHE A 98 -25.35 7.54 -2.85
CA PHE A 98 -24.68 6.96 -4.01
C PHE A 98 -24.47 8.01 -5.11
N TRP A 99 -23.39 7.87 -5.89
CA TRP A 99 -23.12 8.70 -7.06
C TRP A 99 -23.25 7.93 -8.37
N GLY A 100 -23.51 6.64 -8.29
CA GLY A 100 -23.93 5.84 -9.42
C GLY A 100 -22.81 5.42 -10.36
N GLY A 101 -21.57 5.41 -9.92
CA GLY A 101 -20.48 4.75 -10.64
C GLY A 101 -20.64 3.23 -10.64
N ASP A 102 -20.14 2.57 -11.70
CA ASP A 102 -20.20 1.12 -11.86
C ASP A 102 -18.95 0.53 -12.53
N ILE A 103 -18.87 -0.81 -12.59
CA ILE A 103 -17.72 -1.54 -13.14
C ILE A 103 -17.58 -1.31 -14.65
N GLN A 104 -18.68 -1.21 -15.38
CA GLN A 104 -18.64 -0.99 -16.83
C GLN A 104 -18.08 0.41 -17.13
N SER A 105 -18.60 1.44 -16.48
CA SER A 105 -18.12 2.81 -16.64
C SER A 105 -16.68 2.98 -16.14
N ALA A 106 -16.31 2.35 -15.02
CA ALA A 106 -14.91 2.31 -14.59
C ALA A 106 -14.00 1.70 -15.68
N GLY A 107 -14.48 0.67 -16.37
CA GLY A 107 -13.79 0.04 -17.50
C GLY A 107 -13.47 0.99 -18.65
N THR A 108 -14.28 2.04 -18.88
CA THR A 108 -14.05 3.04 -19.94
C THR A 108 -12.87 3.97 -19.67
N ARG A 109 -12.36 3.99 -18.42
CA ARG A 109 -11.23 4.84 -18.00
C ARG A 109 -9.95 4.08 -17.69
N LEU A 110 -9.87 2.80 -18.05
CA LEU A 110 -8.65 2.00 -17.87
C LEU A 110 -7.47 2.52 -18.68
N ASP A 111 -7.72 3.12 -19.85
CA ASP A 111 -6.68 3.78 -20.64
C ASP A 111 -6.04 4.95 -19.89
N HIS A 112 -6.81 5.75 -19.14
CA HIS A 112 -6.26 6.80 -18.28
C HIS A 112 -5.34 6.21 -17.22
N VAL A 113 -5.79 5.16 -16.53
CA VAL A 113 -4.99 4.47 -15.50
C VAL A 113 -3.70 3.91 -16.09
N LYS A 114 -3.76 3.33 -17.29
CA LYS A 114 -2.59 2.83 -18.02
C LYS A 114 -1.65 3.94 -18.47
N GLN A 115 -2.17 5.04 -19.01
CA GLN A 115 -1.38 6.19 -19.47
C GLN A 115 -0.69 6.92 -18.31
N LEU A 116 -1.30 6.91 -17.13
CA LEU A 116 -0.67 7.41 -15.92
C LEU A 116 0.57 6.56 -15.56
N GLY A 117 0.56 5.27 -15.94
CA GLY A 117 1.66 4.33 -15.72
C GLY A 117 1.38 3.30 -14.62
N ALA A 118 0.15 3.15 -14.16
CA ALA A 118 -0.21 2.08 -13.23
C ALA A 118 0.05 0.70 -13.84
N THR A 119 0.35 -0.27 -12.97
CA THR A 119 0.55 -1.68 -13.33
C THR A 119 -0.46 -2.60 -12.67
N ALA A 120 -1.15 -2.10 -11.64
CA ALA A 120 -2.23 -2.81 -10.97
C ALA A 120 -3.35 -1.84 -10.58
N ILE A 121 -4.57 -2.37 -10.55
CA ILE A 121 -5.77 -1.69 -10.06
C ILE A 121 -6.17 -2.37 -8.74
N TYR A 122 -6.48 -1.58 -7.74
CA TYR A 122 -7.14 -2.05 -6.54
C TYR A 122 -8.57 -1.50 -6.51
N LEU A 123 -9.57 -2.37 -6.57
CA LEU A 123 -10.97 -2.02 -6.41
C LEU A 123 -11.37 -2.16 -4.94
N ASN A 124 -11.85 -1.06 -4.33
CA ASN A 124 -12.58 -1.13 -3.07
C ASN A 124 -13.77 -2.11 -3.20
N PRO A 125 -14.43 -2.55 -2.10
CA PRO A 125 -15.37 -3.67 -2.15
C PRO A 125 -16.44 -3.52 -3.22
N ILE A 126 -16.72 -4.61 -3.95
CA ILE A 126 -17.73 -4.67 -5.03
C ILE A 126 -18.86 -5.67 -4.75
N HIS A 127 -18.76 -6.41 -3.64
CA HIS A 127 -19.70 -7.46 -3.27
C HIS A 127 -21.10 -6.88 -3.03
N LEU A 128 -22.12 -7.74 -3.16
CA LEU A 128 -23.50 -7.38 -2.80
C LEU A 128 -23.55 -6.86 -1.37
N ALA A 129 -23.94 -5.61 -1.20
CA ALA A 129 -23.99 -4.92 0.07
C ALA A 129 -25.11 -3.85 0.08
N TRP A 130 -25.43 -3.33 1.25
CA TRP A 130 -26.46 -2.32 1.40
C TRP A 130 -25.94 -0.90 1.21
N THR A 131 -24.73 -0.62 1.72
CA THR A 131 -24.10 0.71 1.70
C THR A 131 -23.41 1.02 0.37
N ASN A 132 -23.04 2.29 0.17
CA ASN A 132 -22.27 2.76 -0.98
C ASN A 132 -20.83 2.23 -0.99
N HIS A 133 -20.20 2.08 0.17
CA HIS A 133 -18.82 1.61 0.34
C HIS A 133 -18.66 0.09 0.29
N LYS A 134 -19.76 -0.67 0.43
CA LYS A 134 -19.81 -2.14 0.32
C LYS A 134 -19.03 -2.93 1.38
N TYR A 135 -18.60 -2.32 2.47
CA TYR A 135 -17.98 -3.04 3.59
C TYR A 135 -18.98 -3.86 4.42
N ASP A 136 -20.28 -3.66 4.24
CA ASP A 136 -21.37 -4.42 4.86
C ASP A 136 -21.92 -5.51 3.93
N ALA A 137 -21.08 -6.43 3.48
CA ALA A 137 -21.45 -7.45 2.51
C ALA A 137 -22.68 -8.27 2.94
N LEU A 138 -23.64 -8.45 2.04
CA LEU A 138 -24.80 -9.31 2.20
C LEU A 138 -24.58 -10.69 1.56
N ASP A 139 -23.77 -10.73 0.51
CA ASP A 139 -23.30 -11.96 -0.14
C ASP A 139 -21.98 -11.68 -0.85
N TYR A 140 -20.92 -12.37 -0.44
CA TYR A 140 -19.60 -12.20 -1.07
C TYR A 140 -19.48 -12.87 -2.45
N LYS A 141 -20.36 -13.83 -2.79
CA LYS A 141 -20.33 -14.49 -4.11
C LYS A 141 -21.00 -13.66 -5.19
N ALA A 142 -21.85 -12.70 -4.82
CA ALA A 142 -22.55 -11.79 -5.73
C ALA A 142 -21.87 -10.42 -5.78
N ILE A 143 -22.00 -9.71 -6.88
CA ILE A 143 -21.65 -8.29 -7.02
C ILE A 143 -22.91 -7.46 -6.77
N SER A 144 -22.75 -6.28 -6.18
CA SER A 144 -23.85 -5.33 -5.99
C SER A 144 -24.48 -4.96 -7.32
N PRO A 145 -25.81 -5.08 -7.48
CA PRO A 145 -26.48 -4.79 -8.75
C PRO A 145 -26.21 -3.36 -9.27
N GLU A 146 -26.01 -2.40 -8.37
CA GLU A 146 -25.66 -1.02 -8.72
C GLU A 146 -24.32 -0.98 -9.48
N PHE A 147 -23.39 -1.87 -9.13
CA PHE A 147 -22.06 -1.98 -9.76
C PHE A 147 -22.04 -2.90 -10.98
N GLY A 148 -23.06 -3.75 -11.15
CA GLY A 148 -23.13 -4.71 -12.24
C GLY A 148 -23.18 -6.16 -11.77
N SER A 149 -22.56 -7.05 -12.52
CA SER A 149 -22.61 -8.50 -12.32
C SER A 149 -21.21 -9.12 -12.35
N ARG A 150 -21.13 -10.42 -12.02
CA ARG A 150 -19.90 -11.23 -12.20
C ARG A 150 -19.41 -11.26 -13.66
N LYS A 151 -20.34 -11.13 -14.63
CA LYS A 151 -20.00 -11.04 -16.05
C LYS A 151 -19.28 -9.71 -16.34
N ASP A 152 -19.80 -8.61 -15.82
CA ASP A 152 -19.21 -7.28 -16.01
C ASP A 152 -17.80 -7.21 -15.37
N PHE A 153 -17.61 -7.84 -14.21
CA PHE A 153 -16.29 -7.97 -13.60
C PHE A 153 -15.31 -8.78 -14.46
N LYS A 154 -15.75 -9.89 -15.05
CA LYS A 154 -14.90 -10.68 -15.97
C LYS A 154 -14.48 -9.87 -17.20
N GLU A 155 -15.39 -9.10 -17.75
CA GLU A 155 -15.10 -8.22 -18.89
C GLU A 155 -14.15 -7.09 -18.50
N PHE A 156 -14.33 -6.47 -17.34
CA PHE A 156 -13.42 -5.48 -16.77
C PHE A 156 -12.01 -6.06 -16.57
N ALA A 157 -11.90 -7.21 -15.90
CA ALA A 157 -10.63 -7.86 -15.65
C ALA A 157 -9.91 -8.27 -16.95
N LYS A 158 -10.67 -8.78 -17.93
CA LYS A 158 -10.14 -9.09 -19.27
C LYS A 158 -9.59 -7.84 -19.96
N HIS A 159 -10.32 -6.72 -19.93
CA HIS A 159 -9.88 -5.45 -20.52
C HIS A 159 -8.63 -4.92 -19.78
N ALA A 160 -8.63 -4.94 -18.45
CA ALA A 160 -7.44 -4.57 -17.66
C ALA A 160 -6.21 -5.40 -18.06
N HIS A 161 -6.36 -6.71 -18.19
CA HIS A 161 -5.26 -7.60 -18.63
C HIS A 161 -4.79 -7.30 -20.06
N GLN A 162 -5.66 -6.94 -20.97
CA GLN A 162 -5.26 -6.52 -22.33
C GLN A 162 -4.39 -5.27 -22.31
N LEU A 163 -4.60 -4.37 -21.36
CA LEU A 163 -3.78 -3.18 -21.12
C LEU A 163 -2.52 -3.50 -20.27
N GLY A 164 -2.34 -4.75 -19.83
CA GLY A 164 -1.23 -5.15 -18.95
C GLY A 164 -1.40 -4.71 -17.50
N LEU A 165 -2.64 -4.44 -17.06
CA LEU A 165 -2.98 -4.09 -15.70
C LEU A 165 -3.43 -5.33 -14.92
N LYS A 166 -2.96 -5.51 -13.70
CA LYS A 166 -3.43 -6.51 -12.74
C LYS A 166 -4.63 -5.99 -11.97
N VAL A 167 -5.49 -6.88 -11.46
CA VAL A 167 -6.69 -6.50 -10.71
C VAL A 167 -6.69 -7.13 -9.33
N VAL A 168 -6.69 -6.30 -8.29
CA VAL A 168 -6.76 -6.71 -6.88
C VAL A 168 -8.12 -6.29 -6.32
N LEU A 169 -8.79 -7.21 -5.62
CA LEU A 169 -10.08 -6.95 -4.98
C LEU A 169 -9.95 -6.77 -3.48
N ASP A 170 -10.92 -6.10 -2.88
CA ASP A 170 -11.04 -5.95 -1.43
C ASP A 170 -11.80 -7.13 -0.81
N GLY A 171 -11.19 -7.80 0.13
CA GLY A 171 -11.73 -8.94 0.87
C GLY A 171 -12.13 -8.55 2.28
N VAL A 172 -13.40 -8.22 2.48
CA VAL A 172 -13.97 -7.84 3.78
C VAL A 172 -14.38 -9.11 4.54
N PHE A 173 -13.41 -9.91 4.98
CA PHE A 173 -13.70 -11.26 5.52
C PHE A 173 -13.80 -11.33 7.05
N ASN A 174 -13.63 -10.19 7.73
CA ASN A 174 -13.81 -10.09 9.17
C ASN A 174 -15.30 -10.04 9.60
N HIS A 175 -16.16 -9.43 8.80
CA HIS A 175 -17.56 -9.19 9.16
C HIS A 175 -18.47 -9.17 7.93
N MET A 176 -19.76 -9.38 8.14
CA MET A 176 -20.81 -9.21 7.13
C MET A 176 -21.71 -8.02 7.48
N GLY A 177 -22.61 -7.64 6.58
CA GLY A 177 -23.68 -6.70 6.88
C GLY A 177 -24.78 -7.34 7.73
N ARG A 178 -25.30 -6.60 8.72
CA ARG A 178 -26.45 -7.02 9.54
C ARG A 178 -27.67 -7.38 8.70
N ASN A 179 -27.80 -6.80 7.52
CA ASN A 179 -28.89 -7.07 6.59
C ASN A 179 -28.71 -8.34 5.76
N SER A 180 -27.59 -9.09 5.91
CA SER A 180 -27.38 -10.35 5.20
C SER A 180 -28.46 -11.38 5.62
N PRO A 181 -28.96 -12.19 4.67
CA PRO A 181 -29.91 -13.24 4.97
C PRO A 181 -29.39 -14.23 6.02
N GLN A 182 -28.10 -14.55 5.96
CA GLN A 182 -27.41 -15.43 6.90
C GLN A 182 -27.48 -14.91 8.32
N PHE A 183 -27.15 -13.63 8.55
CA PHE A 183 -27.18 -13.03 9.87
C PHE A 183 -28.60 -12.89 10.40
N LYS A 184 -29.55 -12.43 9.54
CA LYS A 184 -30.96 -12.31 9.93
C LYS A 184 -31.54 -13.65 10.41
N ASP A 185 -31.33 -14.73 9.66
CA ASP A 185 -31.80 -16.06 10.06
C ASP A 185 -31.08 -16.55 11.32
N ALA A 186 -29.75 -16.35 11.41
CA ALA A 186 -28.97 -16.72 12.60
C ALA A 186 -29.45 -16.02 13.89
N MET A 187 -29.94 -14.78 13.79
CA MET A 187 -30.43 -14.03 14.96
C MET A 187 -31.77 -14.55 15.49
N VAL A 188 -32.68 -14.97 14.62
CA VAL A 188 -34.06 -15.31 15.02
C VAL A 188 -34.31 -16.81 15.10
N ASN A 189 -33.54 -17.64 14.38
CA ASN A 189 -33.72 -19.09 14.32
C ASN A 189 -32.58 -19.80 15.08
N PRO A 190 -32.84 -20.38 16.26
CA PRO A 190 -31.83 -21.13 17.04
C PRO A 190 -31.26 -22.35 16.28
N ASN A 191 -32.00 -22.88 15.30
CA ASN A 191 -31.59 -24.02 14.47
C ASN A 191 -31.02 -23.59 13.11
N SER A 192 -30.74 -22.31 12.91
CA SER A 192 -30.14 -21.80 11.68
C SER A 192 -28.81 -22.49 11.35
N PRO A 193 -28.58 -22.91 10.10
CA PRO A 193 -27.28 -23.45 9.69
C PRO A 193 -26.16 -22.40 9.80
N TRP A 194 -26.52 -21.11 9.85
CA TRP A 194 -25.59 -19.99 10.01
C TRP A 194 -25.43 -19.53 11.46
N ARG A 195 -26.11 -20.20 12.45
CA ARG A 195 -26.07 -19.75 13.86
C ARG A 195 -24.64 -19.61 14.38
N ASN A 196 -23.78 -20.56 14.03
CA ASN A 196 -22.37 -20.59 14.46
C ASN A 196 -21.42 -19.83 13.53
N TRP A 197 -21.95 -19.13 12.50
CA TRP A 197 -21.15 -18.22 11.67
C TRP A 197 -20.84 -16.92 12.40
N PHE A 198 -21.58 -16.61 13.44
CA PHE A 198 -21.49 -15.36 14.21
C PHE A 198 -21.42 -15.68 15.71
N ALA A 199 -20.77 -14.79 16.47
CA ALA A 199 -20.81 -14.86 17.93
C ALA A 199 -22.09 -14.18 18.43
N ILE A 200 -23.15 -14.97 18.68
CA ILE A 200 -24.48 -14.47 19.10
C ILE A 200 -24.71 -14.79 20.57
N GLY A 201 -25.18 -13.80 21.35
CA GLY A 201 -25.49 -13.96 22.77
C GLY A 201 -25.90 -12.67 23.45
N ALA A 202 -26.56 -12.80 24.60
CA ALA A 202 -27.07 -11.67 25.39
C ALA A 202 -25.95 -10.77 25.98
N GLN A 203 -24.72 -11.28 26.05
CA GLN A 203 -23.54 -10.52 26.49
C GLN A 203 -23.11 -9.44 25.50
N TYR A 204 -23.55 -9.50 24.25
CA TYR A 204 -23.21 -8.53 23.22
C TYR A 204 -24.32 -7.48 23.05
N LYS A 205 -23.94 -6.20 22.98
CA LYS A 205 -24.90 -5.13 22.65
C LYS A 205 -25.50 -5.42 21.27
N GLY A 206 -26.83 -5.44 21.18
CA GLY A 206 -27.53 -5.76 19.91
C GLY A 206 -27.56 -7.26 19.59
N GLY A 207 -27.18 -8.15 20.53
CA GLY A 207 -27.34 -9.60 20.46
C GLY A 207 -26.25 -10.37 19.70
N ALA A 208 -25.26 -9.68 19.14
CA ALA A 208 -24.11 -10.31 18.46
C ALA A 208 -22.84 -9.47 18.63
N ARG A 209 -21.68 -10.13 18.58
CA ARG A 209 -20.39 -9.43 18.49
C ARG A 209 -20.30 -8.73 17.13
N VAL A 210 -19.84 -7.47 17.16
CA VAL A 210 -19.75 -6.59 16.00
C VAL A 210 -18.38 -5.93 15.94
N TRP A 211 -17.92 -5.60 14.74
CA TRP A 211 -16.66 -4.93 14.54
C TRP A 211 -16.66 -3.55 15.19
N THR A 212 -15.70 -3.28 16.07
CA THR A 212 -15.46 -1.99 16.78
C THR A 212 -16.71 -1.27 17.29
N GLY A 213 -17.79 -2.01 17.58
CA GLY A 213 -19.07 -1.45 18.07
C GLY A 213 -20.06 -1.03 16.99
N PHE A 214 -19.70 -1.12 15.71
CA PHE A 214 -20.61 -0.83 14.59
C PHE A 214 -21.67 -1.93 14.45
N GLN A 215 -22.90 -1.61 14.89
CA GLN A 215 -24.00 -2.57 14.94
C GLN A 215 -24.42 -3.11 13.57
N ASN A 216 -24.03 -2.44 12.50
CA ASN A 216 -24.24 -2.89 11.12
C ASN A 216 -23.27 -4.00 10.68
N LEU A 217 -22.18 -4.24 11.40
CA LEU A 217 -21.06 -5.10 10.97
C LEU A 217 -20.83 -6.27 11.94
N PRO A 218 -21.73 -7.29 11.99
CA PRO A 218 -21.51 -8.49 12.80
C PRO A 218 -20.29 -9.28 12.30
N GLU A 219 -19.41 -9.64 13.24
CA GLU A 219 -18.19 -10.41 12.95
C GLU A 219 -18.49 -11.85 12.55
N LEU A 220 -17.72 -12.34 11.58
CA LEU A 220 -17.71 -13.74 11.17
C LEU A 220 -16.84 -14.57 12.13
N ASN A 221 -17.32 -15.76 12.45
CA ASN A 221 -16.59 -16.73 13.25
C ASN A 221 -15.67 -17.58 12.37
N LEU A 222 -14.41 -17.15 12.21
CA LEU A 222 -13.42 -17.87 11.40
C LEU A 222 -12.96 -19.20 12.02
N GLU A 223 -13.22 -19.44 13.31
CA GLU A 223 -13.03 -20.73 13.96
C GLU A 223 -13.99 -21.80 13.38
N ASN A 224 -15.13 -21.38 12.83
CA ASN A 224 -16.08 -22.28 12.18
C ASN A 224 -15.58 -22.72 10.80
N PRO A 225 -15.39 -24.04 10.56
CA PRO A 225 -14.94 -24.54 9.27
C PRO A 225 -15.86 -24.17 8.10
N ALA A 226 -17.18 -24.08 8.32
CA ALA A 226 -18.13 -23.73 7.26
C ALA A 226 -17.93 -22.29 6.75
N VAL A 227 -17.54 -21.36 7.63
CA VAL A 227 -17.18 -19.99 7.23
C VAL A 227 -15.92 -20.00 6.37
N ARG A 228 -14.88 -20.72 6.76
CA ARG A 228 -13.64 -20.84 5.99
C ARG A 228 -13.87 -21.52 4.64
N GLN A 229 -14.67 -22.59 4.60
CA GLN A 229 -15.06 -23.26 3.34
C GLN A 229 -15.73 -22.26 2.39
N TYR A 230 -16.67 -21.47 2.89
CA TYR A 230 -17.35 -20.45 2.10
C TYR A 230 -16.40 -19.37 1.60
N LEU A 231 -15.53 -18.83 2.47
CA LEU A 231 -14.66 -17.71 2.14
C LEU A 231 -13.49 -18.10 1.23
N TYR A 232 -12.73 -19.16 1.54
CA TYR A 232 -11.48 -19.45 0.83
C TYR A 232 -11.07 -20.92 0.69
N GLU A 233 -11.58 -21.89 1.51
CA GLU A 233 -11.06 -23.25 1.44
C GLU A 233 -11.70 -24.07 0.31
N ALA A 234 -13.02 -23.99 0.13
CA ALA A 234 -13.71 -24.79 -0.88
C ALA A 234 -13.33 -24.37 -2.32
N PRO A 235 -13.38 -25.28 -3.30
CA PRO A 235 -13.11 -24.95 -4.70
C PRO A 235 -14.01 -23.83 -5.24
N ASP A 236 -15.26 -23.75 -4.79
CA ASP A 236 -16.24 -22.72 -5.17
C ASP A 236 -16.31 -21.54 -4.18
N SER A 237 -15.30 -21.42 -3.30
CA SER A 237 -15.20 -20.34 -2.33
C SER A 237 -15.09 -18.96 -2.98
N VAL A 238 -15.35 -17.92 -2.20
CA VAL A 238 -15.28 -16.52 -2.64
C VAL A 238 -13.91 -16.19 -3.22
N VAL A 239 -12.84 -16.41 -2.45
CA VAL A 239 -11.46 -16.09 -2.84
C VAL A 239 -11.08 -16.77 -4.15
N ARG A 240 -11.31 -18.07 -4.26
CA ARG A 240 -10.92 -18.84 -5.44
C ARG A 240 -11.80 -18.53 -6.65
N GLY A 241 -13.10 -18.30 -6.42
CA GLY A 241 -14.04 -17.98 -7.48
C GLY A 241 -13.70 -16.66 -8.21
N TYR A 242 -13.35 -15.59 -7.48
CA TYR A 242 -12.96 -14.33 -8.11
C TYR A 242 -11.58 -14.39 -8.78
N LEU A 243 -10.64 -15.17 -8.26
CA LEU A 243 -9.36 -15.41 -8.94
C LEU A 243 -9.56 -16.09 -10.30
N ARG A 244 -10.49 -17.06 -10.40
CA ARG A 244 -10.89 -17.67 -11.68
C ARG A 244 -11.58 -16.69 -12.62
N ASP A 245 -12.32 -15.74 -12.07
CA ASP A 245 -13.01 -14.72 -12.85
C ASP A 245 -12.09 -13.60 -13.35
N GLY A 246 -10.83 -13.61 -12.96
CA GLY A 246 -9.81 -12.69 -13.48
C GLY A 246 -9.16 -11.78 -12.44
N ALA A 247 -9.51 -11.86 -11.15
CA ALA A 247 -8.73 -11.17 -10.14
C ALA A 247 -7.29 -11.71 -10.10
N ASP A 248 -6.32 -10.84 -9.75
CA ASP A 248 -4.92 -11.18 -9.59
C ASP A 248 -4.48 -11.18 -8.12
N GLY A 249 -5.36 -10.79 -7.22
CA GLY A 249 -5.06 -10.76 -5.80
C GLY A 249 -6.18 -10.19 -4.94
N TRP A 250 -5.88 -10.12 -3.65
CA TRP A 250 -6.78 -9.64 -2.60
C TRP A 250 -6.06 -8.65 -1.68
N ARG A 251 -6.71 -7.54 -1.38
CA ARG A 251 -6.43 -6.74 -0.19
C ARG A 251 -7.38 -7.21 0.91
N LEU A 252 -6.87 -7.54 2.07
CA LEU A 252 -7.68 -7.98 3.20
C LEU A 252 -7.98 -6.80 4.11
N ASP A 253 -9.26 -6.51 4.25
CA ASP A 253 -9.80 -5.51 5.16
C ASP A 253 -9.54 -5.91 6.60
N THR A 254 -9.16 -4.94 7.47
CA THR A 254 -8.87 -5.17 8.90
C THR A 254 -8.10 -6.47 9.17
N ALA A 255 -7.06 -6.72 8.38
CA ALA A 255 -6.39 -8.02 8.32
C ALA A 255 -5.83 -8.48 9.68
N TYR A 256 -5.45 -7.54 10.54
CA TYR A 256 -4.97 -7.86 11.89
C TYR A 256 -6.03 -8.55 12.78
N GLU A 257 -7.33 -8.37 12.49
CA GLU A 257 -8.41 -9.03 13.23
C GLU A 257 -8.73 -10.43 12.71
N LEU A 258 -8.34 -10.75 11.46
CA LEU A 258 -8.52 -12.11 10.93
C LEU A 258 -7.66 -13.15 11.66
N GLY A 259 -6.48 -12.75 12.13
CA GLY A 259 -5.53 -13.63 12.78
C GLY A 259 -4.61 -14.39 11.83
N LEU A 260 -3.35 -14.57 12.25
CA LEU A 260 -2.28 -15.16 11.45
C LEU A 260 -2.59 -16.54 10.85
N PRO A 261 -3.22 -17.51 11.59
CA PRO A 261 -3.51 -18.82 11.02
C PRO A 261 -4.48 -18.76 9.83
N TYR A 262 -5.52 -17.94 9.93
CA TYR A 262 -6.55 -17.83 8.89
C TYR A 262 -6.02 -17.08 7.67
N MET A 263 -5.22 -16.02 7.86
CA MET A 263 -4.55 -15.33 6.77
C MET A 263 -3.58 -16.24 6.01
N ARG A 264 -2.78 -17.08 6.72
CA ARG A 264 -1.91 -18.06 6.06
C ARG A 264 -2.71 -19.07 5.23
N ALA A 265 -3.82 -19.55 5.78
CA ALA A 265 -4.69 -20.50 5.08
C ALA A 265 -5.32 -19.87 3.84
N LEU A 266 -5.81 -18.61 3.94
CA LEU A 266 -6.36 -17.85 2.83
C LEU A 266 -5.30 -17.62 1.74
N THR A 267 -4.12 -17.14 2.11
CA THR A 267 -3.00 -16.90 1.18
C THR A 267 -2.60 -18.19 0.45
N LYS A 268 -2.54 -19.31 1.18
CA LYS A 268 -2.30 -20.63 0.58
C LYS A 268 -3.39 -21.01 -0.42
N ALA A 269 -4.66 -20.84 -0.06
CA ALA A 269 -5.80 -21.15 -0.94
C ALA A 269 -5.79 -20.27 -2.21
N ALA A 270 -5.50 -18.97 -2.06
CA ALA A 270 -5.36 -18.06 -3.20
C ALA A 270 -4.26 -18.51 -4.17
N ARG A 271 -3.08 -18.90 -3.65
CA ARG A 271 -1.96 -19.39 -4.47
C ARG A 271 -2.19 -20.78 -5.08
N GLN A 272 -3.00 -21.61 -4.47
CA GLN A 272 -3.42 -22.88 -5.07
C GLN A 272 -4.31 -22.66 -6.30
N GLU A 273 -5.11 -21.60 -6.29
CA GLU A 273 -5.93 -21.23 -7.45
C GLU A 273 -5.14 -20.48 -8.52
N LYS A 274 -4.31 -19.53 -8.10
CA LYS A 274 -3.48 -18.69 -8.98
C LYS A 274 -2.10 -18.50 -8.34
N LYS A 275 -1.07 -19.10 -8.92
CA LYS A 275 0.28 -19.20 -8.35
C LYS A 275 0.90 -17.85 -7.94
N ASP A 276 0.66 -16.82 -8.74
CA ASP A 276 1.17 -15.46 -8.56
C ASP A 276 0.14 -14.50 -7.95
N ALA A 277 -0.93 -15.03 -7.33
CA ALA A 277 -1.91 -14.21 -6.62
C ALA A 277 -1.23 -13.40 -5.52
N LEU A 278 -1.52 -12.09 -5.48
CA LEU A 278 -1.09 -11.19 -4.43
C LEU A 278 -2.08 -11.22 -3.26
N VAL A 279 -1.57 -11.28 -2.03
CA VAL A 279 -2.38 -11.05 -0.82
C VAL A 279 -1.71 -9.96 0.01
N VAL A 280 -2.38 -8.82 0.15
CA VAL A 280 -1.94 -7.66 0.93
C VAL A 280 -2.93 -7.42 2.05
N GLY A 281 -2.47 -7.22 3.28
CA GLY A 281 -3.34 -6.92 4.41
C GLY A 281 -3.36 -5.43 4.75
N GLU A 282 -4.52 -4.95 5.16
CA GLU A 282 -4.58 -3.70 5.89
C GLU A 282 -4.06 -3.91 7.31
N ILE A 283 -2.88 -3.34 7.59
CA ILE A 283 -2.19 -3.46 8.87
C ILE A 283 -1.86 -2.07 9.38
N VAL A 284 -2.54 -1.65 10.44
CA VAL A 284 -2.37 -0.33 11.05
C VAL A 284 -1.26 -0.29 12.12
N ASN A 285 -0.68 -1.44 12.44
CA ASN A 285 0.41 -1.59 13.41
C ASN A 285 1.70 -2.05 12.72
N TYR A 286 2.75 -2.33 13.50
CA TYR A 286 4.06 -2.73 12.99
C TYR A 286 3.97 -4.04 12.18
N PRO A 287 4.58 -4.10 10.96
CA PRO A 287 4.22 -5.11 9.95
C PRO A 287 4.88 -6.48 10.08
N ASP A 288 5.97 -6.63 10.85
CA ASP A 288 6.91 -7.76 10.81
C ASP A 288 6.26 -9.16 10.87
N GLN A 289 5.46 -9.42 11.89
CA GLN A 289 4.81 -10.72 12.09
C GLN A 289 3.73 -10.99 11.03
N TRP A 290 3.00 -9.97 10.60
CA TRP A 290 1.92 -10.09 9.63
C TRP A 290 2.43 -10.53 8.26
N LEU A 291 3.63 -10.08 7.88
CA LEU A 291 4.31 -10.46 6.64
C LEU A 291 4.73 -11.93 6.58
N THR A 292 4.60 -12.68 7.69
CA THR A 292 4.74 -14.14 7.69
C THR A 292 3.51 -14.89 7.18
N ALA A 293 2.37 -14.19 7.03
CA ALA A 293 1.09 -14.78 6.65
C ALA A 293 0.60 -14.34 5.26
N MET A 294 1.14 -13.26 4.71
CA MET A 294 0.72 -12.67 3.44
C MET A 294 1.93 -12.07 2.69
N ASP A 295 1.72 -11.60 1.45
CA ASP A 295 2.81 -11.09 0.60
C ASP A 295 3.30 -9.70 1.00
N GLY A 296 2.39 -8.84 1.41
CA GLY A 296 2.65 -7.45 1.75
C GLY A 296 1.57 -6.87 2.65
N VAL A 297 1.77 -5.63 3.07
CA VAL A 297 0.80 -4.85 3.86
C VAL A 297 0.55 -3.50 3.22
N MET A 298 -0.61 -2.90 3.47
CA MET A 298 -0.77 -1.45 3.36
C MET A 298 0.02 -0.83 4.52
N ASN A 299 1.14 -0.18 4.22
CA ASN A 299 2.14 0.16 5.22
C ASN A 299 1.85 1.50 5.92
N PHE A 300 0.90 1.47 6.85
CA PHE A 300 0.55 2.64 7.67
C PHE A 300 1.72 3.10 8.56
N THR A 301 2.51 2.18 9.08
CA THR A 301 3.70 2.53 9.89
C THR A 301 4.70 3.36 9.08
N LEU A 302 4.99 2.96 7.83
CA LEU A 302 5.85 3.74 6.93
C LEU A 302 5.25 5.12 6.63
N ARG A 303 3.94 5.16 6.38
CA ARG A 303 3.22 6.42 6.15
C ARG A 303 3.42 7.40 7.32
N GLU A 304 3.19 6.97 8.55
CA GLU A 304 3.33 7.82 9.73
C GLU A 304 4.78 8.33 9.90
N MET A 305 5.78 7.50 9.59
CA MET A 305 7.19 7.93 9.60
C MET A 305 7.47 9.02 8.56
N ILE A 306 6.97 8.87 7.32
CA ILE A 306 7.17 9.85 6.24
C ILE A 306 6.45 11.16 6.56
N LEU A 307 5.20 11.09 7.01
CA LEU A 307 4.41 12.29 7.32
C LEU A 307 4.95 13.02 8.55
N GLY A 308 5.34 12.27 9.59
CA GLY A 308 5.96 12.84 10.79
C GLY A 308 7.29 13.53 10.47
N LEU A 309 8.10 12.97 9.58
CA LEU A 309 9.31 13.62 9.07
C LEU A 309 8.99 14.91 8.30
N ALA A 310 8.01 14.87 7.40
CA ALA A 310 7.61 16.03 6.60
C ALA A 310 7.05 17.18 7.46
N LYS A 311 6.39 16.86 8.57
CA LYS A 311 5.87 17.85 9.54
C LYS A 311 6.94 18.32 10.54
N GLY A 312 8.10 17.67 10.59
CA GLY A 312 9.15 17.95 11.59
C GLY A 312 8.86 17.36 12.98
N GLU A 313 7.90 16.45 13.09
CA GLU A 313 7.54 15.74 14.34
C GLU A 313 8.56 14.64 14.67
N ILE A 314 9.20 14.08 13.64
CA ILE A 314 10.26 13.06 13.76
C ILE A 314 11.49 13.57 13.02
N SER A 315 12.68 13.45 13.64
CA SER A 315 13.91 13.87 13.00
C SER A 315 14.32 12.93 11.85
N ALA A 316 15.10 13.45 10.90
CA ALA A 316 15.63 12.68 9.78
C ALA A 316 16.43 11.44 10.24
N VAL A 317 17.29 11.62 11.25
CA VAL A 317 18.08 10.53 11.85
C VAL A 317 17.20 9.46 12.45
N THR A 318 16.17 9.85 13.21
CA THR A 318 15.24 8.91 13.85
C THR A 318 14.43 8.15 12.81
N THR A 319 13.89 8.87 11.82
CA THR A 319 13.13 8.25 10.70
C THR A 319 13.98 7.24 9.94
N ALA A 320 15.23 7.58 9.62
CA ALA A 320 16.14 6.69 8.91
C ALA A 320 16.40 5.38 9.69
N ARG A 321 16.61 5.47 11.00
CA ARG A 321 16.80 4.30 11.88
C ARG A 321 15.54 3.44 12.00
N MET A 322 14.37 4.08 12.13
CA MET A 322 13.09 3.37 12.23
C MET A 322 12.75 2.60 10.95
N ILE A 323 12.95 3.22 9.78
CA ILE A 323 12.72 2.56 8.48
C ILE A 323 13.73 1.43 8.26
N GLU A 324 15.01 1.65 8.54
CA GLU A 324 16.03 0.59 8.48
C GLU A 324 15.64 -0.59 9.36
N ARG A 325 15.24 -0.34 10.61
CA ARG A 325 14.80 -1.36 11.55
C ARG A 325 13.60 -2.14 11.01
N MET A 326 12.59 -1.45 10.51
CA MET A 326 11.40 -2.10 9.93
C MET A 326 11.77 -3.01 8.76
N ILE A 327 12.69 -2.57 7.87
CA ILE A 327 13.14 -3.39 6.74
C ILE A 327 13.98 -4.59 7.21
N GLN A 328 14.80 -4.44 8.27
CA GLN A 328 15.56 -5.53 8.85
C GLN A 328 14.66 -6.60 9.49
N ASP A 329 13.63 -6.17 10.23
CA ASP A 329 12.71 -7.08 10.93
C ASP A 329 11.77 -7.80 9.93
N ALA A 330 11.26 -7.10 8.95
CA ALA A 330 10.31 -7.62 7.97
C ALA A 330 11.00 -8.41 6.83
N GLY A 331 12.24 -8.06 6.49
CA GLY A 331 12.91 -8.50 5.28
C GLY A 331 12.53 -7.67 4.04
N ILE A 332 13.46 -7.54 3.10
CA ILE A 332 13.24 -6.72 1.89
C ILE A 332 12.18 -7.33 0.95
N GLU A 333 12.07 -8.66 0.86
CA GLU A 333 11.17 -9.35 -0.08
C GLU A 333 9.69 -9.00 0.11
N PRO A 334 9.11 -9.09 1.34
CA PRO A 334 7.73 -8.67 1.55
C PRO A 334 7.59 -7.15 1.54
N MET A 335 8.64 -6.39 1.89
CA MET A 335 8.61 -4.93 1.79
C MET A 335 8.43 -4.45 0.35
N LEU A 336 9.05 -5.10 -0.65
CA LEU A 336 8.87 -4.77 -2.07
C LEU A 336 7.44 -4.97 -2.57
N LYS A 337 6.67 -5.86 -1.93
CA LYS A 337 5.26 -6.15 -2.24
C LYS A 337 4.27 -5.33 -1.42
N SER A 338 4.74 -4.74 -0.31
CA SER A 338 3.91 -3.88 0.55
C SER A 338 3.56 -2.57 -0.16
N TRP A 339 2.36 -2.07 0.10
CA TRP A 339 1.88 -0.85 -0.54
C TRP A 339 2.28 0.39 0.26
N ASN A 340 3.05 1.26 -0.37
CA ASN A 340 3.39 2.57 0.17
C ASN A 340 2.20 3.51 -0.03
N ILE A 341 1.42 3.70 1.03
CA ILE A 341 0.25 4.59 1.04
C ILE A 341 0.61 5.95 1.64
N ILE A 342 0.01 7.02 1.14
CA ILE A 342 0.05 8.36 1.75
C ILE A 342 -1.36 8.90 1.99
N ASP A 343 -2.32 8.46 1.20
CA ASP A 343 -3.74 8.66 1.35
C ASP A 343 -4.52 7.43 0.83
N ASN A 344 -5.78 7.32 1.22
CA ASN A 344 -6.73 6.31 0.73
C ASN A 344 -8.18 6.74 1.04
N HIS A 345 -9.11 5.79 0.98
CA HIS A 345 -10.53 6.04 1.24
C HIS A 345 -10.91 6.18 2.73
N ASP A 346 -9.98 5.91 3.68
CA ASP A 346 -10.23 5.98 5.13
C ASP A 346 -9.54 7.17 5.80
N ILE A 347 -8.53 7.73 5.17
CA ILE A 347 -7.71 8.81 5.72
C ILE A 347 -7.74 10.05 4.84
N PRO A 348 -7.46 11.24 5.40
CA PRO A 348 -7.47 12.47 4.64
C PRO A 348 -6.56 12.43 3.42
N ARG A 349 -7.02 13.02 2.31
CA ARG A 349 -6.23 13.13 1.08
C ARG A 349 -4.94 13.89 1.31
N ILE A 350 -3.89 13.51 0.61
CA ILE A 350 -2.55 14.12 0.77
C ILE A 350 -2.57 15.61 0.46
N ALA A 351 -3.38 16.06 -0.51
CA ALA A 351 -3.53 17.47 -0.84
C ALA A 351 -4.20 18.29 0.26
N THR A 352 -5.01 17.67 1.11
CA THR A 352 -5.58 18.30 2.31
C THR A 352 -4.55 18.37 3.43
N GLN A 353 -3.79 17.29 3.64
CA GLN A 353 -2.78 17.23 4.70
C GLN A 353 -1.58 18.14 4.40
N PHE A 354 -1.21 18.29 3.14
CA PHE A 354 -0.12 19.14 2.66
C PHE A 354 -0.61 20.04 1.52
N PRO A 355 -1.28 21.17 1.82
CA PRO A 355 -1.76 22.11 0.81
C PRO A 355 -0.63 22.76 -0.01
N ASP A 356 0.54 22.96 0.61
CA ASP A 356 1.73 23.42 -0.11
C ASP A 356 2.23 22.35 -1.08
N ALA A 357 2.27 22.68 -2.36
CA ALA A 357 2.64 21.74 -3.42
C ALA A 357 4.08 21.23 -3.28
N LYS A 358 5.02 22.06 -2.80
CA LYS A 358 6.42 21.66 -2.62
C LYS A 358 6.54 20.59 -1.54
N GLN A 359 5.88 20.81 -0.40
CA GLN A 359 5.90 19.86 0.69
C GLN A 359 5.15 18.56 0.34
N ARG A 360 4.03 18.66 -0.37
CA ARG A 360 3.28 17.49 -0.88
C ARG A 360 4.14 16.66 -1.83
N ARG A 361 4.81 17.29 -2.80
CA ARG A 361 5.72 16.65 -3.75
C ARG A 361 6.92 16.00 -3.06
N TRP A 362 7.39 16.59 -1.98
CA TRP A 362 8.44 16.01 -1.14
C TRP A 362 7.98 14.65 -0.54
N VAL A 363 6.78 14.59 0.05
CA VAL A 363 6.18 13.36 0.59
C VAL A 363 5.99 12.31 -0.49
N GLN A 364 5.41 12.69 -1.64
CA GLN A 364 5.21 11.81 -2.78
C GLN A 364 6.55 11.25 -3.32
N SER A 365 7.61 12.05 -3.34
CA SER A 365 8.94 11.55 -3.76
C SER A 365 9.43 10.40 -2.90
N LEU A 366 9.20 10.43 -1.59
CA LEU A 366 9.56 9.33 -0.69
C LEU A 366 8.66 8.11 -0.89
N GLN A 367 7.37 8.29 -1.17
CA GLN A 367 6.46 7.19 -1.51
C GLN A 367 6.98 6.34 -2.68
N PHE A 368 7.55 7.00 -3.71
CA PHE A 368 8.02 6.34 -4.93
C PHE A 368 9.48 5.89 -4.90
N THR A 369 10.26 6.26 -3.89
CA THR A 369 11.69 5.92 -3.81
C THR A 369 12.03 4.90 -2.72
N LEU A 370 11.22 4.82 -1.66
CA LEU A 370 11.35 3.80 -0.62
C LEU A 370 10.95 2.42 -1.14
N PRO A 371 11.45 1.32 -0.53
CA PRO A 371 11.02 -0.04 -0.89
C PRO A 371 9.52 -0.21 -0.76
N GLY A 372 8.88 -0.76 -1.79
CA GLY A 372 7.44 -1.02 -1.81
C GLY A 372 6.79 -0.70 -3.14
N SER A 373 5.49 -0.90 -3.18
CA SER A 373 4.61 -0.64 -4.31
C SER A 373 3.81 0.63 -4.04
N PRO A 374 4.09 1.76 -4.70
CA PRO A 374 3.33 3.00 -4.49
C PRO A 374 1.84 2.80 -4.79
N ASN A 375 0.97 3.17 -3.83
CA ASN A 375 -0.47 3.15 -4.00
C ASN A 375 -0.99 4.58 -4.26
N VAL A 376 -1.65 4.79 -5.37
CA VAL A 376 -2.25 6.05 -5.78
C VAL A 376 -3.77 5.93 -5.66
N TYR A 377 -4.36 6.68 -4.75
CA TYR A 377 -5.81 6.76 -4.62
C TYR A 377 -6.38 7.66 -5.72
N TYR A 378 -7.48 7.26 -6.39
CA TYR A 378 -8.06 8.03 -7.49
C TYR A 378 -8.25 9.51 -7.13
N GLY A 379 -7.91 10.39 -8.05
CA GLY A 379 -7.96 11.84 -7.84
C GLY A 379 -6.74 12.45 -7.16
N THR A 380 -5.83 11.65 -6.59
CA THR A 380 -4.54 12.15 -6.05
C THR A 380 -3.67 12.72 -7.17
N GLU A 381 -3.76 12.15 -8.38
CA GLU A 381 -3.06 12.61 -9.58
C GLU A 381 -3.47 14.01 -10.05
N ILE A 382 -4.65 14.47 -9.67
CA ILE A 382 -5.15 15.82 -9.98
C ILE A 382 -5.29 16.69 -8.73
N GLY A 383 -4.71 16.27 -7.62
CA GLY A 383 -4.66 17.06 -6.38
C GLY A 383 -6.01 17.24 -5.70
N MET A 384 -6.95 16.29 -5.84
CA MET A 384 -8.23 16.34 -5.12
C MET A 384 -8.01 16.42 -3.62
N THR A 385 -8.82 17.25 -2.96
CA THR A 385 -8.84 17.43 -1.51
C THR A 385 -10.00 16.67 -0.88
N GLY A 386 -9.94 16.46 0.43
CA GLY A 386 -10.97 15.85 1.26
C GLY A 386 -10.39 15.52 2.64
N GLY A 387 -11.14 15.78 3.68
CA GLY A 387 -10.81 15.44 5.07
C GLY A 387 -10.92 13.94 5.33
N GLY A 388 -11.35 13.56 6.51
CA GLY A 388 -11.70 12.15 6.79
C GLY A 388 -13.01 11.74 6.12
N ASP A 389 -13.34 10.44 6.19
CA ASP A 389 -14.60 9.90 5.69
C ASP A 389 -15.81 10.72 6.21
N PRO A 390 -16.74 11.14 5.32
CA PRO A 390 -16.85 10.81 3.88
C PRO A 390 -16.18 11.81 2.92
N GLU A 391 -15.59 12.90 3.37
CA GLU A 391 -15.09 14.00 2.54
C GLU A 391 -13.95 13.56 1.59
N ASN A 392 -13.12 12.59 1.99
CA ASN A 392 -12.06 12.01 1.15
C ASN A 392 -12.58 11.14 0.00
N ARG A 393 -13.89 10.84 -0.02
CA ARG A 393 -14.57 9.98 -1.01
C ARG A 393 -15.36 10.78 -2.04
N ASN A 394 -14.89 12.01 -2.37
CA ASN A 394 -15.48 12.82 -3.44
C ASN A 394 -15.48 12.08 -4.78
N PRO A 395 -16.50 12.28 -5.65
CA PRO A 395 -16.48 11.81 -7.02
C PRO A 395 -15.29 12.35 -7.80
N MET A 396 -14.73 11.52 -8.68
CA MET A 396 -13.60 11.90 -9.54
C MET A 396 -13.92 13.12 -10.40
N ARG A 397 -13.04 14.10 -10.38
CA ARG A 397 -13.16 15.33 -11.18
C ARG A 397 -12.52 15.13 -12.56
N TRP A 398 -13.24 14.40 -13.42
CA TRP A 398 -12.78 14.14 -14.79
C TRP A 398 -12.60 15.42 -15.61
N ASP A 399 -13.30 16.48 -15.25
CA ASP A 399 -13.15 17.83 -15.84
C ASP A 399 -11.82 18.51 -15.52
N TRP A 400 -11.08 18.02 -14.48
CA TRP A 400 -9.74 18.50 -14.14
C TRP A 400 -8.64 17.68 -14.83
N VAL A 401 -8.96 16.52 -15.37
CA VAL A 401 -7.98 15.65 -16.01
C VAL A 401 -7.51 16.25 -17.32
N GLY A 402 -6.22 16.57 -17.41
CA GLY A 402 -5.58 17.14 -18.60
C GLY A 402 -4.08 16.91 -18.59
N THR A 403 -3.47 16.81 -19.77
CA THR A 403 -2.03 16.51 -19.92
C THR A 403 -1.13 17.65 -19.41
N ASP A 404 -1.67 18.83 -19.22
CA ASP A 404 -1.01 20.04 -18.72
C ASP A 404 -1.26 20.26 -17.21
N HIS A 405 -2.03 19.37 -16.55
CA HIS A 405 -2.30 19.50 -15.11
C HIS A 405 -1.01 19.28 -14.29
N PRO A 406 -0.58 20.27 -13.46
CA PRO A 406 0.73 20.22 -12.80
C PRO A 406 0.95 19.01 -11.88
N GLU A 407 -0.12 18.56 -11.19
CA GLU A 407 -0.04 17.39 -10.31
C GLU A 407 0.06 16.09 -11.10
N MET A 408 -0.64 15.99 -12.25
CA MET A 408 -0.52 14.84 -13.15
C MET A 408 0.88 14.73 -13.75
N ILE A 409 1.45 15.86 -14.21
CA ILE A 409 2.83 15.90 -14.73
C ILE A 409 3.80 15.44 -13.66
N TRP A 410 3.63 15.90 -12.43
CA TRP A 410 4.48 15.54 -11.31
C TRP A 410 4.36 14.06 -10.95
N LEU A 411 3.14 13.58 -10.75
CA LEU A 411 2.91 12.18 -10.39
C LEU A 411 3.40 11.23 -11.49
N LYS A 412 3.14 11.56 -12.76
CA LYS A 412 3.67 10.80 -13.89
C LYS A 412 5.20 10.75 -13.88
N LYS A 413 5.88 11.88 -13.59
CA LYS A 413 7.34 11.92 -13.43
C LYS A 413 7.82 10.95 -12.35
N LEU A 414 7.12 10.86 -11.21
CA LEU A 414 7.46 9.93 -10.12
C LEU A 414 7.21 8.47 -10.51
N ILE A 415 6.11 8.20 -11.21
CA ILE A 415 5.81 6.86 -11.72
C ILE A 415 6.87 6.42 -12.72
N ASP A 416 7.21 7.28 -13.70
CA ASP A 416 8.26 7.02 -14.69
C ASP A 416 9.63 6.82 -14.00
N LEU A 417 9.95 7.65 -13.00
CA LEU A 417 11.15 7.48 -12.17
C LEU A 417 11.20 6.09 -11.53
N HIS A 418 10.12 5.67 -10.88
CA HIS A 418 10.05 4.35 -10.22
C HIS A 418 10.18 3.22 -11.23
N GLN A 419 9.42 3.27 -12.32
CA GLN A 419 9.38 2.20 -13.32
C GLN A 419 10.69 2.04 -14.12
N GLN A 420 11.32 3.16 -14.50
CA GLN A 420 12.54 3.14 -15.31
C GLN A 420 13.81 2.83 -14.50
N ASN A 421 13.71 2.83 -13.17
CA ASN A 421 14.85 2.59 -12.30
C ASN A 421 14.69 1.27 -11.52
N ARG A 422 15.35 0.22 -12.02
CA ARG A 422 15.33 -1.12 -11.45
C ARG A 422 15.62 -1.13 -9.94
N ALA A 423 16.59 -0.33 -9.50
CA ALA A 423 16.93 -0.20 -8.09
C ALA A 423 15.77 0.32 -7.24
N LEU A 424 14.93 1.23 -7.75
CA LEU A 424 13.76 1.75 -7.03
C LEU A 424 12.64 0.70 -6.96
N ARG A 425 12.43 -0.10 -8.02
CA ARG A 425 11.41 -1.15 -8.04
C ARG A 425 11.78 -2.37 -7.18
N VAL A 426 12.96 -2.93 -7.42
CA VAL A 426 13.33 -4.25 -6.90
C VAL A 426 14.65 -4.28 -6.12
N GLY A 427 15.29 -3.12 -5.98
CA GLY A 427 16.59 -2.99 -5.31
C GLY A 427 16.52 -3.20 -3.79
N ASN A 428 17.67 -3.53 -3.22
CA ASN A 428 17.87 -3.52 -1.80
C ASN A 428 17.90 -2.08 -1.25
N TYR A 429 17.82 -1.97 0.07
CA TYR A 429 17.88 -0.71 0.81
C TYR A 429 19.11 -0.70 1.71
N ARG A 430 19.76 0.46 1.81
CA ARG A 430 20.80 0.73 2.78
C ARG A 430 20.67 2.18 3.25
N ARG A 431 20.64 2.38 4.55
CA ARG A 431 20.68 3.73 5.15
C ARG A 431 22.04 4.38 4.89
N ILE A 432 22.03 5.67 4.56
CA ILE A 432 23.21 6.52 4.52
C ILE A 432 23.22 7.35 5.81
N GLU A 433 24.35 7.35 6.52
CA GLU A 433 24.49 8.17 7.71
C GLU A 433 24.54 9.65 7.34
N SER A 434 23.69 10.44 7.98
CA SER A 434 23.59 11.89 7.85
C SER A 434 23.07 12.49 9.16
N GLU A 435 23.49 13.68 9.51
CA GLU A 435 23.03 14.38 10.70
C GLU A 435 21.67 15.07 10.48
N ARG A 436 21.41 15.53 9.26
CA ARG A 436 20.27 16.43 8.95
C ARG A 436 19.40 15.96 7.80
N LEU A 437 19.93 15.10 6.92
CA LEU A 437 19.19 14.56 5.79
C LEU A 437 18.59 13.21 6.13
N PHE A 438 17.40 12.93 5.59
CA PHE A 438 16.93 11.57 5.45
C PHE A 438 17.56 11.00 4.18
N ALA A 439 18.52 10.09 4.35
CA ALA A 439 19.37 9.63 3.26
C ALA A 439 19.45 8.10 3.21
N PHE A 440 19.33 7.54 2.01
CA PHE A 440 19.45 6.11 1.77
C PHE A 440 19.89 5.79 0.35
N GLU A 441 20.35 4.56 0.18
CA GLU A 441 20.73 3.96 -1.10
C GLU A 441 19.74 2.87 -1.48
N ARG A 442 19.35 2.85 -2.76
CA ARG A 442 18.69 1.72 -3.42
C ARG A 442 19.69 1.14 -4.41
N TYR A 443 19.97 -0.16 -4.31
CA TYR A 443 21.00 -0.80 -5.12
C TYR A 443 20.60 -2.20 -5.59
N THR A 444 21.21 -2.62 -6.71
CA THR A 444 21.05 -3.93 -7.32
C THR A 444 22.40 -4.64 -7.40
N ASP A 445 22.47 -5.68 -8.23
CA ASP A 445 23.70 -6.36 -8.65
C ASP A 445 24.56 -5.51 -9.61
N LYS A 446 24.01 -4.40 -10.15
CA LYS A 446 24.70 -3.50 -11.08
C LYS A 446 24.97 -2.14 -10.44
N THR A 447 26.23 -1.80 -10.31
CA THR A 447 26.67 -0.57 -9.62
C THR A 447 26.05 0.70 -10.21
N LEU A 448 26.01 0.85 -11.53
CA LEU A 448 25.47 2.04 -12.20
C LEU A 448 23.94 2.17 -12.10
N GLU A 449 23.26 1.11 -11.63
CA GLU A 449 21.83 1.16 -11.27
C GLU A 449 21.58 1.71 -9.87
N THR A 450 22.61 1.93 -9.04
CA THR A 450 22.49 2.54 -7.71
C THR A 450 21.77 3.89 -7.79
N ARG A 451 20.89 4.14 -6.83
CA ARG A 451 20.23 5.44 -6.61
C ARG A 451 20.46 5.89 -5.18
N LEU A 452 21.05 7.07 -5.02
CA LEU A 452 21.16 7.72 -3.72
C LEU A 452 20.00 8.68 -3.57
N VAL A 453 19.19 8.51 -2.55
CA VAL A 453 18.04 9.37 -2.26
C VAL A 453 18.39 10.23 -1.05
N LEU A 454 18.38 11.54 -1.23
CA LEU A 454 18.74 12.53 -0.23
C LEU A 454 17.57 13.49 -0.04
N ALA A 455 16.90 13.40 1.09
CA ALA A 455 15.73 14.22 1.38
C ALA A 455 16.02 15.22 2.51
N ASN A 456 15.89 16.50 2.22
CA ASN A 456 16.02 17.59 3.17
C ASN A 456 14.62 18.03 3.64
N PRO A 457 14.20 17.70 4.89
CA PRO A 457 12.91 18.12 5.41
C PRO A 457 12.90 19.57 5.90
N SER A 458 14.08 20.19 6.09
CA SER A 458 14.21 21.52 6.68
C SER A 458 13.85 22.65 5.70
N LYS A 459 13.58 23.83 6.24
CA LYS A 459 13.29 25.06 5.47
C LYS A 459 14.55 25.80 4.99
N THR A 460 15.73 25.24 5.24
CA THR A 460 17.03 25.79 4.81
C THR A 460 17.81 24.72 4.06
N ASP A 461 18.73 25.17 3.20
CA ASP A 461 19.65 24.26 2.53
C ASP A 461 20.53 23.52 3.53
N VAL A 462 20.82 22.26 3.25
CA VAL A 462 21.71 21.41 4.07
C VAL A 462 22.93 21.03 3.26
N SER A 463 24.11 21.42 3.74
CA SER A 463 25.40 20.99 3.18
C SER A 463 26.07 20.03 4.15
N GLU A 464 26.38 18.83 3.69
CA GLU A 464 27.04 17.79 4.48
C GLU A 464 28.07 17.02 3.63
N THR A 465 28.99 16.35 4.30
CA THR A 465 29.79 15.27 3.72
C THR A 465 29.23 13.95 4.23
N ILE A 466 28.73 13.13 3.33
CA ILE A 466 28.14 11.82 3.63
C ILE A 466 29.09 10.69 3.19
N MET A 467 29.03 9.56 3.92
CA MET A 467 29.72 8.34 3.52
C MET A 467 28.75 7.45 2.71
N VAL A 468 29.14 7.13 1.48
CA VAL A 468 28.44 6.19 0.61
C VAL A 468 29.13 4.83 0.69
N ALA A 469 28.56 3.93 1.48
CA ALA A 469 29.15 2.62 1.78
C ALA A 469 28.89 1.60 0.64
N ASN A 470 29.19 1.99 -0.59
CA ASN A 470 29.07 1.15 -1.79
C ASN A 470 30.43 1.01 -2.47
N ALA A 471 31.09 -0.14 -2.26
CA ALA A 471 32.42 -0.42 -2.78
C ALA A 471 32.48 -0.44 -4.32
N GLY A 472 31.36 -0.60 -4.99
CA GLY A 472 31.27 -0.55 -6.46
C GLY A 472 31.40 0.85 -7.03
N LEU A 473 30.98 1.89 -6.28
CA LEU A 473 31.06 3.27 -6.75
C LEU A 473 32.49 3.78 -6.64
N MET A 474 33.09 4.06 -7.81
CA MET A 474 34.46 4.52 -7.93
C MET A 474 34.57 6.02 -7.58
N ASP A 475 35.76 6.44 -7.13
CA ASP A 475 36.10 7.85 -7.01
C ASP A 475 35.95 8.59 -8.34
N ASP A 476 35.75 9.90 -8.30
CA ASP A 476 35.43 10.73 -9.47
C ASP A 476 34.17 10.37 -10.26
N THR A 477 33.34 9.44 -9.77
CA THR A 477 32.04 9.15 -10.39
C THR A 477 31.14 10.38 -10.27
N PRO A 478 30.70 10.96 -11.38
CA PRO A 478 29.74 12.08 -11.34
C PRO A 478 28.32 11.57 -11.12
N PHE A 479 27.49 12.40 -10.51
CA PHE A 479 26.06 12.12 -10.28
C PHE A 479 25.19 13.20 -10.89
N VAL A 480 24.03 12.79 -11.39
CA VAL A 480 22.96 13.67 -11.87
C VAL A 480 21.71 13.44 -11.02
N ASP A 481 20.93 14.51 -10.78
CA ASP A 481 19.66 14.41 -10.08
C ASP A 481 18.53 14.14 -11.06
N LEU A 482 17.82 13.00 -10.88
CA LEU A 482 16.71 12.59 -11.75
C LEU A 482 15.42 13.39 -11.49
N LEU A 483 15.29 14.07 -10.34
CA LEU A 483 14.17 14.94 -10.01
C LEU A 483 14.44 16.42 -10.28
N GLY A 484 15.70 16.80 -10.50
CA GLY A 484 16.10 18.16 -10.83
C GLY A 484 15.50 18.67 -12.15
N ALA A 485 15.51 19.99 -12.31
CA ALA A 485 15.03 20.63 -13.53
C ALA A 485 15.93 20.33 -14.75
N ASP A 486 17.23 20.17 -14.51
CA ASP A 486 18.23 19.82 -15.54
C ASP A 486 18.94 18.52 -15.14
N ILE A 487 18.35 17.40 -15.57
CA ILE A 487 18.87 16.06 -15.28
C ILE A 487 20.19 15.74 -16.00
N GLN A 488 20.61 16.56 -16.94
CA GLN A 488 21.90 16.38 -17.65
C GLN A 488 23.05 17.07 -16.92
N LYS A 489 22.75 17.96 -15.98
CA LYS A 489 23.76 18.68 -15.23
C LYS A 489 24.36 17.81 -14.12
N HIS A 490 25.69 17.76 -14.06
CA HIS A 490 26.38 17.13 -12.94
C HIS A 490 26.17 17.95 -11.67
N ILE A 491 25.66 17.29 -10.63
CA ILE A 491 25.39 17.92 -9.32
C ILE A 491 26.62 17.82 -8.42
N THR A 492 27.28 16.65 -8.42
CA THR A 492 28.41 16.35 -7.54
C THR A 492 29.23 15.21 -8.11
N THR A 493 30.42 15.02 -7.57
CA THR A 493 31.26 13.84 -7.82
C THR A 493 31.53 13.15 -6.49
N MET A 494 31.76 11.84 -6.58
CA MET A 494 32.17 11.01 -5.45
C MET A 494 33.68 11.11 -5.26
N GLY A 495 34.16 11.30 -4.03
CA GLY A 495 35.53 11.01 -3.63
C GLY A 495 35.69 9.55 -3.18
N PRO A 496 36.79 9.17 -2.53
CA PRO A 496 36.99 7.81 -2.02
C PRO A 496 35.98 7.48 -0.90
N GLY A 497 34.81 6.94 -1.28
CA GLY A 497 33.73 6.59 -0.34
C GLY A 497 32.96 7.78 0.26
N LEU A 498 33.34 9.02 -0.06
CA LEU A 498 32.75 10.24 0.51
C LEU A 498 32.15 11.12 -0.60
N MET A 499 31.04 11.79 -0.25
CA MET A 499 30.37 12.73 -1.12
C MET A 499 30.04 14.02 -0.34
N ARG A 500 30.52 15.15 -0.83
CA ARG A 500 30.10 16.47 -0.32
C ARG A 500 28.91 16.95 -1.16
N ILE A 501 27.79 17.20 -0.52
CA ILE A 501 26.53 17.54 -1.20
C ILE A 501 25.81 18.67 -0.49
N THR A 502 25.14 19.54 -1.26
CA THR A 502 24.15 20.50 -0.76
C THR A 502 22.79 20.11 -1.29
N VAL A 503 21.85 19.85 -0.37
CA VAL A 503 20.45 19.53 -0.69
C VAL A 503 19.60 20.75 -0.36
N PRO A 504 18.91 21.36 -1.35
CA PRO A 504 18.08 22.53 -1.12
C PRO A 504 16.95 22.28 -0.12
N ALA A 505 16.46 23.35 0.49
CA ALA A 505 15.35 23.32 1.43
C ALA A 505 14.14 22.58 0.87
N GLN A 506 13.53 21.69 1.66
CA GLN A 506 12.33 20.91 1.31
C GLN A 506 12.43 20.28 -0.09
N THR A 507 13.56 19.60 -0.35
CA THR A 507 13.85 18.96 -1.65
C THR A 507 14.24 17.51 -1.43
N VAL A 508 13.83 16.64 -2.34
CA VAL A 508 14.33 15.27 -2.48
C VAL A 508 15.16 15.21 -3.76
N MET A 509 16.40 14.79 -3.64
CA MET A 509 17.27 14.49 -4.78
C MET A 509 17.36 12.98 -4.95
N VAL A 510 17.29 12.51 -6.20
CA VAL A 510 17.49 11.10 -6.57
C VAL A 510 18.69 11.03 -7.49
N LEU A 511 19.84 10.78 -6.91
CA LEU A 511 21.11 10.82 -7.61
C LEU A 511 21.42 9.51 -8.31
N LYS A 512 21.68 9.60 -9.61
CA LYS A 512 22.11 8.51 -10.49
C LYS A 512 23.61 8.68 -10.79
N PRO A 513 24.45 7.64 -10.56
CA PRO A 513 25.84 7.66 -11.04
C PRO A 513 25.87 7.65 -12.57
N VAL A 514 26.80 8.41 -13.13
CA VAL A 514 27.02 8.49 -14.58
C VAL A 514 28.46 8.08 -14.88
N GLU A 515 28.64 7.26 -15.89
CA GLU A 515 29.97 6.90 -16.34
C GLU A 515 30.59 8.07 -17.12
N ARG A 516 31.83 8.41 -16.80
CA ARG A 516 32.60 9.39 -17.61
C ARG A 516 33.01 8.74 -18.92
N ASP A 517 32.80 9.44 -20.01
CA ASP A 517 33.47 9.10 -21.26
C ASP A 517 34.95 9.54 -21.18
N LEU A 518 35.82 8.55 -21.16
CA LEU A 518 37.29 8.72 -21.13
C LEU A 518 37.93 8.14 -22.39
N GLY A 519 37.31 8.38 -23.56
CA GLY A 519 37.83 7.89 -24.85
C GLY A 519 37.77 6.36 -24.97
N GLY A 520 36.69 5.75 -24.54
CA GLY A 520 36.48 4.30 -24.55
C GLY A 520 37.06 3.57 -23.34
N TYR A 521 37.65 4.29 -22.37
CA TYR A 521 38.08 3.69 -21.11
C TYR A 521 36.98 3.82 -20.05
N SER A 522 36.59 2.71 -19.44
CA SER A 522 35.66 2.67 -18.29
C SER A 522 36.36 2.18 -17.04
N ARG A 523 36.15 2.88 -15.91
CA ARG A 523 36.55 2.38 -14.58
C ARG A 523 35.70 1.16 -14.16
N TYR A 524 34.50 1.05 -14.73
CA TYR A 524 33.53 -0.02 -14.44
C TYR A 524 33.69 -1.27 -15.35
N LYS A 525 34.62 -1.27 -16.30
CA LYS A 525 34.78 -2.34 -17.32
C LYS A 525 34.91 -3.76 -16.78
N ARG A 526 35.22 -3.95 -15.51
CA ARG A 526 35.39 -5.27 -14.85
C ARG A 526 34.55 -5.37 -13.56
N TYR A 527 33.64 -4.46 -13.35
CA TYR A 527 32.76 -4.43 -12.19
C TYR A 527 31.30 -4.42 -12.66
N PRO A 528 30.42 -5.29 -12.11
CA PRO A 528 29.04 -5.42 -12.54
C PRO A 528 28.17 -4.19 -12.24
#